data_70b1339bfe2dbea881bd6fb6acdb8530
#
_entry.id   70b1339bfe2dbea881bd6fb6acdb8530
#
_cell.length_a   1.000
_cell.length_b   1.000
_cell.length_c   1.000
_cell.angle_alpha   90.00
_cell.angle_beta   90.00
_cell.angle_gamma   90.00
#
_symmetry.space_group_name_H-M   'P 1'
#
loop_
_entity.id
_entity.type
_entity.pdbx_description
1 polymer ?
#
loop_
_entity_poly.entity_id
_entity_poly.type
_entity_poly.pdbx_seq_one_letter_code
_entity_poly.pdbx_strand_id
1 'polypeptide(L)'
;MMSRFTSVVIALIALQRPLLSQAAPPPTEAPAGFDTPTLIEHPGSKSSSNGFAEPPRDTFARDQQVYEMQHDVTTGLGPVFNGRSCAECHQNPVSGGASQFTELRVGHHDENGNFVNPVVPIDDGAAIIQGRSILNDRAVVPEAQEHIPATENIRALRAALNTLGDGFVEAIDDSTLLDIAARQRATSGGRIHGAAIEVPVFEAPGQTRIGRFGWKDQHGSLLSFIGDAYLNEMGVTNRLRPKDTTSIGKITKDPEDVPDELGLADIDHFAQFIRGTKVPPRDKVLAATAPTMAGEHLFDTLGCAACHVASIRTASPGTVINGGEFVVPEALGNKIIHPYGDFLLHNIETGDGIVQVGPQDTANKLRTAPLWGLRMRPRFMHDLRSLTLEDAIERHGGEAEHVTQRFRELTQNQKEDLFTFLESL
;
A
#
# COMPACT_ATOMS: atom_id res chain seq x y z
N MET A 1 78.16 -21.39 42.19
CA MET A 1 77.12 -22.38 41.84
C MET A 1 75.90 -21.56 41.41
N MET A 2 75.76 -21.28 40.11
CA MET A 2 74.65 -20.52 39.56
C MET A 2 73.71 -21.47 38.82
N SER A 3 72.48 -21.64 39.36
CA SER A 3 71.43 -22.44 38.74
C SER A 3 70.69 -21.59 37.70
N ARG A 4 70.70 -22.04 36.46
CA ARG A 4 69.90 -21.44 35.38
C ARG A 4 68.52 -22.09 35.34
N PHE A 5 67.48 -21.29 35.57
CA PHE A 5 66.10 -21.73 35.32
C PHE A 5 65.74 -21.40 33.84
N THR A 6 65.42 -22.45 33.11
CA THR A 6 64.93 -22.32 31.74
C THR A 6 63.39 -22.29 31.78
N SER A 7 62.81 -21.15 31.43
CA SER A 7 61.34 -21.00 31.31
C SER A 7 60.88 -21.49 29.94
N VAL A 8 60.02 -22.49 29.92
CA VAL A 8 59.34 -22.98 28.71
C VAL A 8 58.05 -22.18 28.54
N VAL A 9 57.98 -21.42 27.50
CA VAL A 9 56.74 -20.72 27.08
C VAL A 9 55.94 -21.67 26.18
N ILE A 10 54.79 -22.14 26.65
CA ILE A 10 53.84 -22.91 25.84
C ILE A 10 52.90 -21.91 25.13
N ALA A 11 53.07 -21.75 23.84
CA ALA A 11 52.15 -20.98 23.01
C ALA A 11 50.86 -21.80 22.73
N LEU A 12 49.73 -21.38 23.31
CA LEU A 12 48.42 -21.89 22.95
C LEU A 12 48.00 -21.30 21.62
N ILE A 13 48.05 -22.10 20.57
CA ILE A 13 47.44 -21.74 19.27
C ILE A 13 45.94 -21.99 19.38
N ALA A 14 45.15 -20.94 19.56
CA ALA A 14 43.69 -21.00 19.47
C ALA A 14 43.31 -21.22 18.00
N LEU A 15 42.88 -22.42 17.65
CA LEU A 15 42.23 -22.72 16.37
C LEU A 15 40.87 -21.97 16.32
N GLN A 16 40.83 -20.83 15.69
CA GLN A 16 39.57 -20.20 15.30
C GLN A 16 38.92 -21.09 14.23
N ARG A 17 37.85 -21.80 14.60
CA ARG A 17 36.97 -22.43 13.63
C ARG A 17 36.30 -21.34 12.81
N PRO A 18 36.33 -21.39 11.46
CA PRO A 18 35.53 -20.49 10.66
C PRO A 18 34.04 -20.73 11.02
N LEU A 19 33.35 -19.67 11.42
CA LEU A 19 31.89 -19.64 11.47
C LEU A 19 31.40 -19.93 10.05
N LEU A 20 30.94 -21.14 9.81
CA LEU A 20 30.20 -21.48 8.60
C LEU A 20 28.96 -20.58 8.61
N SER A 21 28.94 -19.59 7.72
CA SER A 21 27.76 -18.81 7.41
C SER A 21 26.67 -19.83 7.02
N GLN A 22 25.70 -20.05 7.89
CA GLN A 22 24.54 -20.83 7.52
C GLN A 22 23.85 -20.09 6.37
N ALA A 23 23.69 -20.76 5.25
CA ALA A 23 22.90 -20.21 4.13
C ALA A 23 21.50 -19.82 4.66
N ALA A 24 21.05 -18.65 4.27
CA ALA A 24 19.70 -18.22 4.65
C ALA A 24 18.67 -19.28 4.24
N PRO A 25 17.66 -19.55 5.06
CA PRO A 25 16.64 -20.53 4.74
C PRO A 25 15.94 -20.16 3.42
N PRO A 26 15.49 -21.15 2.62
CA PRO A 26 14.77 -20.87 1.38
C PRO A 26 13.49 -20.06 1.69
N PRO A 27 13.05 -19.22 0.75
CA PRO A 27 11.80 -18.48 0.93
C PRO A 27 10.60 -19.44 1.00
N THR A 28 9.56 -19.00 1.70
CA THR A 28 8.29 -19.74 1.80
C THR A 28 7.15 -18.90 1.27
N GLU A 29 6.06 -19.54 0.82
CA GLU A 29 4.84 -18.85 0.40
C GLU A 29 4.24 -18.04 1.55
N ALA A 30 3.74 -16.84 1.23
CA ALA A 30 2.94 -16.08 2.18
C ALA A 30 1.60 -16.78 2.43
N PRO A 31 1.08 -16.75 3.67
CA PRO A 31 -0.24 -17.30 3.96
C PRO A 31 -1.33 -16.51 3.23
N ALA A 32 -2.27 -17.23 2.60
CA ALA A 32 -3.37 -16.66 1.82
C ALA A 32 -4.74 -17.07 2.38
N GLY A 33 -5.70 -16.14 2.43
CA GLY A 33 -7.06 -16.39 2.91
C GLY A 33 -7.87 -15.11 3.08
N PHE A 34 -9.19 -15.27 3.06
CA PHE A 34 -10.15 -14.20 3.42
C PHE A 34 -10.86 -14.45 4.76
N ASP A 35 -10.62 -15.62 5.34
CA ASP A 35 -11.23 -16.01 6.61
C ASP A 35 -10.87 -15.03 7.71
N THR A 36 -11.73 -14.93 8.70
CA THR A 36 -11.39 -14.22 9.93
C THR A 36 -10.18 -14.90 10.55
N PRO A 37 -9.03 -14.23 10.64
CA PRO A 37 -7.84 -14.85 11.15
C PRO A 37 -8.04 -15.26 12.59
N THR A 38 -7.62 -16.49 12.89
CA THR A 38 -7.39 -16.92 14.27
C THR A 38 -5.95 -16.61 14.65
N LEU A 39 -5.62 -16.67 15.92
CA LEU A 39 -4.24 -16.48 16.42
C LEU A 39 -3.22 -17.38 15.70
N ILE A 40 -3.64 -18.56 15.25
CA ILE A 40 -2.77 -19.54 14.57
C ILE A 40 -2.56 -19.20 13.09
N GLU A 41 -3.59 -18.68 12.43
CA GLU A 41 -3.62 -18.45 10.97
C GLU A 41 -3.17 -17.05 10.56
N HIS A 42 -3.12 -16.15 11.50
CA HIS A 42 -2.77 -14.77 11.27
C HIS A 42 -1.28 -14.64 10.87
N PRO A 43 -0.91 -13.86 9.83
CA PRO A 43 0.49 -13.76 9.40
C PRO A 43 1.46 -13.29 10.48
N GLY A 44 1.04 -12.37 11.34
CA GLY A 44 1.82 -11.89 12.46
C GLY A 44 1.68 -12.76 13.73
N SER A 45 0.82 -13.76 13.70
CA SER A 45 0.52 -14.56 14.89
C SER A 45 1.58 -15.64 15.12
N LYS A 46 2.25 -15.54 16.24
CA LYS A 46 3.20 -16.56 16.73
C LYS A 46 2.99 -16.74 18.21
N SER A 47 2.29 -17.79 18.60
CA SER A 47 1.99 -18.05 20.00
C SER A 47 1.14 -16.93 20.62
N SER A 48 1.68 -16.18 21.54
CA SER A 48 1.01 -15.12 22.29
C SER A 48 1.21 -13.73 21.70
N SER A 49 1.86 -13.59 20.53
CA SER A 49 2.02 -12.32 19.85
C SER A 49 1.91 -12.53 18.34
N ASN A 50 1.51 -11.50 17.63
CA ASN A 50 1.41 -11.53 16.17
C ASN A 50 2.77 -11.44 15.45
N GLY A 51 3.86 -11.57 16.17
CA GLY A 51 5.23 -11.54 15.63
C GLY A 51 5.82 -10.15 15.48
N PHE A 52 5.09 -9.11 15.82
CA PHE A 52 5.60 -7.74 15.96
C PHE A 52 6.15 -7.54 17.38
N ALA A 53 7.01 -6.55 17.57
CA ALA A 53 7.59 -6.25 18.91
C ALA A 53 6.57 -5.50 19.79
N GLU A 54 5.49 -6.18 20.16
CA GLU A 54 4.34 -5.63 20.87
C GLU A 54 4.10 -6.34 22.22
N PRO A 55 3.01 -5.98 22.92
CA PRO A 55 2.64 -6.66 24.15
C PRO A 55 2.61 -8.18 24.00
N PRO A 56 2.83 -8.96 25.08
CA PRO A 56 2.98 -10.42 25.02
C PRO A 56 1.68 -11.17 24.69
N ARG A 57 0.79 -10.52 23.94
CA ARG A 57 -0.48 -11.07 23.45
C ARG A 57 -0.63 -10.74 21.99
N ASP A 58 -1.24 -11.66 21.24
CA ASP A 58 -1.72 -11.36 19.92
C ASP A 58 -2.91 -10.38 20.05
N THR A 59 -2.78 -9.21 19.47
CA THR A 59 -3.76 -8.13 19.54
C THR A 59 -4.69 -8.08 18.34
N PHE A 60 -4.53 -8.96 17.34
CA PHE A 60 -5.22 -8.88 16.05
C PHE A 60 -6.75 -8.68 16.16
N ALA A 61 -7.41 -9.42 17.03
CA ALA A 61 -8.87 -9.29 17.20
C ALA A 61 -9.26 -7.91 17.75
N ARG A 62 -8.46 -7.35 18.63
CA ARG A 62 -8.64 -5.98 19.13
C ARG A 62 -8.33 -4.96 18.05
N ASP A 63 -7.24 -5.13 17.34
CA ASP A 63 -6.83 -4.25 16.24
C ASP A 63 -7.90 -4.19 15.15
N GLN A 64 -8.51 -5.35 14.84
CA GLN A 64 -9.67 -5.42 13.94
C GLN A 64 -10.87 -4.66 14.49
N GLN A 65 -11.18 -4.79 15.78
CA GLN A 65 -12.28 -4.06 16.41
C GLN A 65 -12.08 -2.54 16.32
N VAL A 66 -10.86 -2.06 16.56
CA VAL A 66 -10.53 -0.64 16.42
C VAL A 66 -10.65 -0.20 14.95
N TYR A 67 -10.17 -1.00 14.00
CA TYR A 67 -10.28 -0.75 12.56
C TYR A 67 -11.73 -0.65 12.08
N GLU A 68 -12.65 -1.40 12.69
CA GLU A 68 -14.08 -1.43 12.38
C GLU A 68 -14.91 -0.42 13.19
N MET A 69 -14.32 0.19 14.22
CA MET A 69 -15.03 1.11 15.11
C MET A 69 -15.53 2.34 14.37
N GLN A 70 -16.82 2.66 14.56
CA GLN A 70 -17.43 3.87 14.02
C GLN A 70 -17.12 5.07 14.93
N HIS A 71 -16.42 6.05 14.39
CA HIS A 71 -16.12 7.29 15.09
C HIS A 71 -17.28 8.29 15.03
N ASP A 72 -17.32 9.14 16.02
CA ASP A 72 -18.16 10.34 16.09
C ASP A 72 -17.33 11.53 16.66
N VAL A 73 -17.94 12.68 16.84
CA VAL A 73 -17.26 13.88 17.36
C VAL A 73 -16.61 13.64 18.71
N THR A 74 -17.17 12.75 19.54
CA THR A 74 -16.61 12.48 20.88
C THR A 74 -15.36 11.61 20.84
N THR A 75 -15.18 10.90 19.73
CA THR A 75 -13.99 10.08 19.42
C THR A 75 -13.10 10.72 18.36
N GLY A 76 -13.24 12.03 18.11
CA GLY A 76 -12.34 12.82 17.26
C GLY A 76 -12.75 12.95 15.80
N LEU A 77 -13.91 12.41 15.36
CA LEU A 77 -14.34 12.52 13.95
C LEU A 77 -14.51 13.97 13.51
N GLY A 78 -13.90 14.34 12.41
CA GLY A 78 -14.12 15.62 11.76
C GLY A 78 -13.07 16.69 12.12
N PRO A 79 -13.33 17.96 11.71
CA PRO A 79 -14.60 18.55 11.27
C PRO A 79 -15.13 18.08 9.92
N VAL A 80 -14.27 17.60 9.00
CA VAL A 80 -14.68 17.07 7.69
C VAL A 80 -14.19 15.63 7.53
N PHE A 81 -14.94 14.81 6.80
CA PHE A 81 -14.63 13.39 6.68
C PHE A 81 -15.31 12.75 5.46
N ASN A 82 -14.77 11.63 4.99
CA ASN A 82 -15.37 10.77 3.97
C ASN A 82 -15.95 9.50 4.57
N GLY A 83 -15.30 8.92 5.58
CA GLY A 83 -15.71 7.71 6.29
C GLY A 83 -15.68 7.91 7.81
N ARG A 84 -16.42 7.06 8.53
CA ARG A 84 -16.45 7.05 10.00
C ARG A 84 -15.64 5.89 10.59
N SER A 85 -15.17 4.97 9.75
CA SER A 85 -14.23 3.91 10.11
C SER A 85 -13.45 3.49 8.88
N CYS A 86 -12.30 2.85 9.07
CA CYS A 86 -11.53 2.28 7.97
C CYS A 86 -12.35 1.21 7.22
N ALA A 87 -13.09 0.37 7.96
CA ALA A 87 -13.93 -0.68 7.40
C ALA A 87 -15.13 -0.16 6.59
N GLU A 88 -15.54 1.11 6.73
CA GLU A 88 -16.60 1.68 5.88
C GLU A 88 -16.20 1.68 4.40
N CYS A 89 -14.91 1.90 4.12
CA CYS A 89 -14.36 1.92 2.76
C CYS A 89 -13.54 0.66 2.42
N HIS A 90 -13.00 -0.06 3.40
CA HIS A 90 -12.15 -1.24 3.20
C HIS A 90 -12.82 -2.49 3.79
N GLN A 91 -13.77 -3.11 3.04
CA GLN A 91 -14.68 -4.12 3.61
C GLN A 91 -14.97 -5.37 2.75
N ASN A 92 -14.56 -5.41 1.49
CA ASN A 92 -14.91 -6.53 0.60
C ASN A 92 -13.70 -7.38 0.22
N PRO A 93 -13.74 -8.70 0.46
CA PRO A 93 -14.83 -9.50 1.02
C PRO A 93 -14.89 -9.50 2.56
N VAL A 94 -13.88 -8.96 3.21
CA VAL A 94 -13.72 -8.83 4.67
C VAL A 94 -13.08 -7.50 5.00
N SER A 95 -13.05 -7.10 6.26
CA SER A 95 -12.36 -5.89 6.74
C SER A 95 -10.91 -5.87 6.24
N GLY A 96 -10.47 -4.73 5.69
CA GLY A 96 -9.21 -4.56 5.00
C GLY A 96 -9.29 -4.78 3.48
N GLY A 97 -10.40 -5.32 2.96
CA GLY A 97 -10.59 -5.53 1.52
C GLY A 97 -10.85 -4.24 0.74
N ALA A 98 -11.15 -4.36 -0.54
CA ALA A 98 -11.50 -3.24 -1.40
C ALA A 98 -12.98 -2.87 -1.27
N SER A 99 -13.40 -1.77 -1.89
CA SER A 99 -14.80 -1.42 -2.06
C SER A 99 -15.07 -0.65 -3.35
N GLN A 100 -16.34 -0.23 -3.53
CA GLN A 100 -16.76 0.67 -4.60
C GLN A 100 -16.82 2.14 -4.14
N PHE A 101 -16.41 2.46 -2.94
CA PHE A 101 -16.28 3.83 -2.49
C PHE A 101 -15.15 4.52 -3.22
N THR A 102 -15.39 5.77 -3.58
CA THR A 102 -14.40 6.63 -4.21
C THR A 102 -14.29 7.93 -3.43
N GLU A 103 -13.07 8.40 -3.23
CA GLU A 103 -12.78 9.75 -2.78
C GLU A 103 -12.70 10.70 -3.96
N LEU A 104 -13.07 11.96 -3.75
CA LEU A 104 -12.90 13.02 -4.73
C LEU A 104 -11.58 13.74 -4.49
N ARG A 105 -10.79 13.86 -5.56
CA ARG A 105 -9.56 14.66 -5.59
C ARG A 105 -9.74 15.82 -6.57
N VAL A 106 -9.27 17.00 -6.19
CA VAL A 106 -9.39 18.21 -7.01
C VAL A 106 -8.08 19.01 -7.00
N GLY A 107 -7.96 19.90 -7.97
CA GLY A 107 -6.87 20.84 -8.12
C GLY A 107 -6.94 21.60 -9.46
N HIS A 108 -5.89 22.34 -9.76
CA HIS A 108 -5.78 23.06 -11.03
C HIS A 108 -4.32 23.05 -11.51
N HIS A 109 -4.12 23.50 -12.77
CA HIS A 109 -2.79 23.77 -13.29
C HIS A 109 -2.43 25.25 -13.11
N ASP A 110 -1.18 25.52 -12.73
CA ASP A 110 -0.60 26.86 -12.78
C ASP A 110 -0.32 27.30 -14.23
N GLU A 111 0.23 28.49 -14.41
CA GLU A 111 0.60 29.05 -15.71
C GLU A 111 1.66 28.21 -16.45
N ASN A 112 2.42 27.37 -15.75
CA ASN A 112 3.43 26.48 -16.32
C ASN A 112 2.89 25.08 -16.61
N GLY A 113 1.61 24.82 -16.32
CA GLY A 113 0.98 23.52 -16.45
C GLY A 113 1.28 22.54 -15.29
N ASN A 114 1.86 23.02 -14.20
CA ASN A 114 2.09 22.19 -13.01
C ASN A 114 0.80 22.03 -12.20
N PHE A 115 0.62 20.88 -11.61
CA PHE A 115 -0.47 20.65 -10.66
C PHE A 115 -0.28 21.51 -9.39
N VAL A 116 -1.36 22.12 -8.96
CA VAL A 116 -1.46 22.88 -7.71
C VAL A 116 -2.65 22.37 -6.92
N ASN A 117 -2.44 22.13 -5.63
CA ASN A 117 -3.50 21.76 -4.70
C ASN A 117 -4.55 22.88 -4.60
N PRO A 118 -5.82 22.53 -4.36
CA PRO A 118 -6.89 23.50 -4.29
C PRO A 118 -6.75 24.44 -3.09
N VAL A 119 -7.31 25.62 -3.28
CA VAL A 119 -7.74 26.50 -2.18
C VAL A 119 -9.24 26.32 -2.04
N VAL A 120 -9.69 25.60 -1.02
CA VAL A 120 -11.11 25.24 -0.86
C VAL A 120 -11.74 26.15 0.19
N PRO A 121 -12.65 27.07 -0.21
CA PRO A 121 -13.43 27.82 0.78
C PRO A 121 -14.42 26.89 1.47
N ILE A 122 -14.58 27.10 2.77
CA ILE A 122 -15.59 26.44 3.59
C ILE A 122 -16.79 27.38 3.77
N ASP A 123 -17.98 26.84 4.06
CA ASP A 123 -19.22 27.59 4.14
C ASP A 123 -19.24 28.68 5.24
N ASP A 124 -18.34 28.65 6.19
CA ASP A 124 -18.19 29.72 7.19
C ASP A 124 -17.65 31.04 6.60
N GLY A 125 -17.30 31.02 5.31
CA GLY A 125 -16.89 32.20 4.52
C GLY A 125 -15.47 32.71 4.78
N ALA A 126 -14.73 32.10 5.69
CA ALA A 126 -13.41 32.62 6.09
C ALA A 126 -12.27 31.66 5.76
N ALA A 127 -12.56 30.42 5.44
CA ALA A 127 -11.59 29.39 5.55
C ALA A 127 -11.05 28.87 4.24
N ILE A 128 -9.76 28.65 4.24
CA ILE A 128 -8.99 28.17 3.09
C ILE A 128 -8.25 26.91 3.48
N ILE A 129 -8.57 25.80 2.83
CA ILE A 129 -7.82 24.57 2.98
C ILE A 129 -6.68 24.60 1.97
N GLN A 130 -5.47 24.40 2.45
CA GLN A 130 -4.28 24.34 1.63
C GLN A 130 -3.55 23.01 1.80
N GLY A 131 -2.90 22.56 0.73
CA GLY A 131 -1.93 21.47 0.80
C GLY A 131 -2.48 20.06 0.64
N ARG A 132 -3.77 19.87 0.34
CA ARG A 132 -4.33 18.55 0.03
C ARG A 132 -5.26 18.57 -1.17
N SER A 133 -5.22 17.52 -1.99
CA SER A 133 -6.12 17.37 -3.13
C SER A 133 -7.45 16.70 -2.79
N ILE A 134 -7.56 16.00 -1.67
CA ILE A 134 -8.81 15.36 -1.25
C ILE A 134 -9.83 16.43 -0.84
N LEU A 135 -11.06 16.22 -1.27
CA LEU A 135 -12.23 16.99 -0.83
C LEU A 135 -13.14 16.05 -0.07
N ASN A 136 -13.46 16.40 1.17
CA ASN A 136 -14.32 15.58 2.00
C ASN A 136 -15.80 15.80 1.69
N ASP A 137 -16.54 14.70 1.62
CA ASP A 137 -17.96 14.67 1.22
C ASP A 137 -18.90 15.06 2.37
N ARG A 138 -18.45 14.93 3.61
CA ARG A 138 -19.26 15.12 4.82
C ARG A 138 -18.57 16.06 5.81
N ALA A 139 -19.38 16.73 6.63
CA ALA A 139 -18.93 17.54 7.75
C ALA A 139 -19.79 17.30 8.99
N VAL A 140 -19.21 17.48 10.18
CA VAL A 140 -19.93 17.36 11.46
C VAL A 140 -20.82 18.56 11.74
N VAL A 141 -20.51 19.71 11.13
CA VAL A 141 -21.33 20.92 11.13
C VAL A 141 -21.42 21.50 9.73
N PRO A 142 -22.56 22.10 9.32
CA PRO A 142 -22.74 22.60 7.96
C PRO A 142 -21.69 23.62 7.53
N GLU A 143 -21.22 24.45 8.47
CA GLU A 143 -20.22 25.49 8.23
C GLU A 143 -18.85 24.95 7.81
N ALA A 144 -18.57 23.71 8.14
CA ALA A 144 -17.33 23.03 7.77
C ALA A 144 -17.41 22.34 6.40
N GLN A 145 -18.61 22.22 5.79
CA GLN A 145 -18.80 21.50 4.55
C GLN A 145 -17.91 22.03 3.44
N GLU A 146 -17.14 21.16 2.82
CA GLU A 146 -16.28 21.52 1.71
C GLU A 146 -17.03 21.54 0.39
N HIS A 147 -16.69 22.51 -0.46
CA HIS A 147 -17.26 22.68 -1.80
C HIS A 147 -16.16 22.86 -2.81
N ILE A 148 -16.36 22.32 -4.03
CA ILE A 148 -15.38 22.44 -5.11
C ILE A 148 -15.42 23.88 -5.65
N PRO A 149 -14.34 24.66 -5.53
CA PRO A 149 -14.27 25.95 -6.18
C PRO A 149 -14.35 25.83 -7.69
N ALA A 150 -14.97 26.81 -8.36
CA ALA A 150 -15.09 26.81 -9.81
C ALA A 150 -13.73 26.87 -10.55
N THR A 151 -12.70 27.33 -9.86
CA THR A 151 -11.32 27.41 -10.36
C THR A 151 -10.66 26.05 -10.49
N GLU A 152 -11.11 25.03 -9.72
CA GLU A 152 -10.52 23.70 -9.71
C GLU A 152 -11.03 22.89 -10.90
N ASN A 153 -10.22 22.83 -11.95
CA ASN A 153 -10.56 22.19 -13.22
C ASN A 153 -10.09 20.73 -13.32
N ILE A 154 -9.22 20.27 -12.40
CA ILE A 154 -8.84 18.88 -12.26
C ILE A 154 -9.77 18.25 -11.23
N ARG A 155 -10.45 17.16 -11.62
CA ARG A 155 -11.35 16.40 -10.76
C ARG A 155 -11.20 14.92 -11.03
N ALA A 156 -10.83 14.16 -10.01
CA ALA A 156 -10.56 12.74 -10.13
C ALA A 156 -11.24 11.97 -9.01
N LEU A 157 -11.75 10.80 -9.34
CA LEU A 157 -12.24 9.83 -8.37
C LEU A 157 -11.18 8.74 -8.16
N ARG A 158 -10.95 8.35 -6.91
CA ARG A 158 -10.07 7.25 -6.56
C ARG A 158 -10.77 6.24 -5.68
N ALA A 159 -10.75 4.99 -6.10
CA ALA A 159 -11.32 3.88 -5.36
C ALA A 159 -10.49 3.52 -4.13
N ALA A 160 -11.17 3.05 -3.08
CA ALA A 160 -10.52 2.41 -1.96
C ALA A 160 -9.79 1.14 -2.42
N LEU A 161 -8.49 1.07 -2.14
CA LEU A 161 -7.64 -0.06 -2.48
C LEU A 161 -7.82 -1.20 -1.48
N ASN A 162 -7.55 -2.42 -1.92
CA ASN A 162 -7.40 -3.55 -1.01
C ASN A 162 -6.14 -3.37 -0.16
N THR A 163 -6.25 -3.51 1.16
CA THR A 163 -5.13 -3.43 2.12
C THR A 163 -4.71 -4.80 2.65
N LEU A 164 -5.44 -5.87 2.27
CA LEU A 164 -5.08 -7.23 2.68
C LEU A 164 -3.73 -7.63 2.08
N GLY A 165 -2.83 -8.10 2.93
CA GLY A 165 -1.48 -8.46 2.54
C GLY A 165 -0.48 -7.31 2.48
N ASP A 166 -0.89 -6.07 2.79
CA ASP A 166 -0.01 -4.90 2.70
C ASP A 166 1.15 -4.94 3.72
N GLY A 167 1.06 -5.74 4.78
CA GLY A 167 2.22 -6.03 5.63
C GLY A 167 3.37 -6.71 4.88
N PHE A 168 3.07 -7.59 3.93
CA PHE A 168 4.08 -8.19 3.04
C PHE A 168 4.61 -7.18 2.03
N VAL A 169 3.75 -6.28 1.53
CA VAL A 169 4.15 -5.18 0.65
C VAL A 169 5.10 -4.22 1.37
N GLU A 170 4.80 -3.87 2.62
CA GLU A 170 5.70 -3.07 3.46
C GLU A 170 7.07 -3.73 3.63
N ALA A 171 7.10 -5.07 3.77
CA ALA A 171 8.32 -5.85 3.93
C ALA A 171 9.12 -6.07 2.63
N ILE A 172 8.68 -5.57 1.46
CA ILE A 172 9.51 -5.58 0.24
C ILE A 172 10.69 -4.63 0.44
N ASP A 173 11.90 -5.09 0.11
CA ASP A 173 13.09 -4.24 0.14
C ASP A 173 13.02 -3.16 -0.95
N ASP A 174 13.45 -1.94 -0.66
CA ASP A 174 13.45 -0.83 -1.63
C ASP A 174 14.29 -1.14 -2.86
N SER A 175 15.41 -1.85 -2.67
CA SER A 175 16.26 -2.33 -3.78
C SER A 175 15.50 -3.25 -4.74
N THR A 176 14.56 -4.05 -4.25
CA THR A 176 13.73 -4.92 -5.09
C THR A 176 12.86 -4.12 -6.06
N LEU A 177 12.23 -3.03 -5.59
CA LEU A 177 11.43 -2.15 -6.44
C LEU A 177 12.30 -1.41 -7.46
N LEU A 178 13.46 -0.92 -7.04
CA LEU A 178 14.44 -0.29 -7.94
C LEU A 178 14.95 -1.25 -9.02
N ASP A 179 15.21 -2.51 -8.66
CA ASP A 179 15.62 -3.56 -9.60
C ASP A 179 14.52 -3.90 -10.60
N ILE A 180 13.25 -3.90 -10.18
CA ILE A 180 12.10 -4.09 -11.08
C ILE A 180 12.05 -2.94 -12.09
N ALA A 181 12.12 -1.69 -11.65
CA ALA A 181 12.12 -0.52 -12.52
C ALA A 181 13.29 -0.53 -13.54
N ALA A 182 14.49 -0.91 -13.08
CA ALA A 182 15.66 -1.04 -13.94
C ALA A 182 15.49 -2.12 -15.01
N ARG A 183 14.95 -3.29 -14.64
CA ARG A 183 14.68 -4.39 -15.57
C ARG A 183 13.63 -4.02 -16.61
N GLN A 184 12.54 -3.38 -16.22
CA GLN A 184 11.51 -2.90 -17.15
C GLN A 184 12.12 -2.03 -18.24
N ARG A 185 12.91 -1.04 -17.85
CA ARG A 185 13.59 -0.15 -18.80
C ARG A 185 14.53 -0.89 -19.73
N ALA A 186 15.33 -1.82 -19.19
CA ALA A 186 16.31 -2.57 -19.98
C ALA A 186 15.63 -3.54 -20.97
N THR A 187 14.61 -4.28 -20.54
CA THR A 187 13.96 -5.32 -21.36
C THR A 187 12.98 -4.76 -22.36
N SER A 188 12.38 -3.60 -22.10
CA SER A 188 11.44 -2.95 -23.01
C SER A 188 12.09 -1.99 -24.02
N GLY A 189 13.42 -1.78 -23.94
CA GLY A 189 14.10 -0.75 -24.71
C GLY A 189 13.66 0.67 -24.32
N GLY A 190 13.30 0.87 -23.04
CA GLY A 190 12.89 2.15 -22.47
C GLY A 190 11.40 2.50 -22.65
N ARG A 191 10.60 1.62 -23.28
CA ARG A 191 9.15 1.86 -23.44
C ARG A 191 8.39 1.75 -22.13
N ILE A 192 8.75 0.80 -21.28
CA ILE A 192 8.20 0.61 -19.94
C ILE A 192 9.27 1.09 -18.96
N HIS A 193 8.90 2.03 -18.12
CA HIS A 193 9.84 2.70 -17.22
C HIS A 193 9.16 3.16 -15.93
N GLY A 194 8.64 2.20 -15.19
CA GLY A 194 8.03 2.45 -13.90
C GLY A 194 8.87 3.40 -13.03
N ALA A 195 8.23 4.41 -12.48
CA ALA A 195 8.89 5.38 -11.62
C ALA A 195 8.79 4.95 -10.15
N ALA A 196 9.94 4.71 -9.53
CA ALA A 196 10.07 4.60 -8.08
C ALA A 196 10.36 6.00 -7.52
N ILE A 197 9.55 6.48 -6.60
CA ILE A 197 9.75 7.77 -5.96
C ILE A 197 10.12 7.60 -4.49
N GLU A 198 11.05 8.43 -4.01
CA GLU A 198 11.35 8.52 -2.58
C GLU A 198 10.32 9.40 -1.88
N VAL A 199 9.78 8.90 -0.78
CA VAL A 199 8.76 9.58 0.01
C VAL A 199 9.16 9.63 1.49
N PRO A 200 8.76 10.66 2.23
CA PRO A 200 9.10 10.78 3.65
C PRO A 200 8.44 9.67 4.47
N VAL A 201 9.15 9.24 5.51
CA VAL A 201 8.65 8.34 6.56
C VAL A 201 8.28 9.20 7.76
N PHE A 202 6.99 9.33 8.06
CA PHE A 202 6.50 10.27 9.07
C PHE A 202 6.90 9.87 10.49
N GLU A 203 6.93 8.57 10.78
CA GLU A 203 7.40 8.02 12.07
C GLU A 203 8.90 8.16 12.26
N ALA A 204 9.68 8.42 11.21
CA ALA A 204 11.13 8.62 11.25
C ALA A 204 11.53 9.93 10.53
N PRO A 205 11.35 11.10 11.16
CA PRO A 205 11.59 12.40 10.54
C PRO A 205 12.98 12.53 9.90
N GLY A 206 13.00 12.96 8.64
CA GLY A 206 14.23 13.10 7.85
C GLY A 206 14.67 11.82 7.13
N GLN A 207 13.97 10.71 7.31
CA GLN A 207 14.17 9.47 6.55
C GLN A 207 13.21 9.40 5.39
N THR A 208 13.64 8.73 4.32
CA THR A 208 12.82 8.45 3.14
C THR A 208 12.79 6.95 2.85
N ARG A 209 11.82 6.54 2.06
CA ARG A 209 11.67 5.19 1.54
C ARG A 209 11.05 5.21 0.15
N ILE A 210 11.25 4.18 -0.66
CA ILE A 210 10.53 4.04 -1.92
C ILE A 210 9.04 3.85 -1.63
N GLY A 211 8.22 4.73 -2.22
CA GLY A 211 6.76 4.70 -2.11
C GLY A 211 6.18 3.43 -2.70
N ARG A 212 5.11 2.92 -2.08
CA ARG A 212 4.44 1.68 -2.47
C ARG A 212 2.97 1.62 -2.08
N PHE A 213 2.49 2.62 -1.33
CA PHE A 213 1.10 2.70 -0.86
C PHE A 213 0.39 3.91 -1.44
N GLY A 214 -0.94 3.75 -1.64
CA GLY A 214 -1.79 4.72 -2.33
C GLY A 214 -1.66 4.66 -3.85
N TRP A 215 -2.57 5.31 -4.57
CA TRP A 215 -2.56 5.35 -6.04
C TRP A 215 -1.38 6.13 -6.64
N LYS A 216 -0.69 6.92 -5.84
CA LYS A 216 0.44 7.78 -6.25
C LYS A 216 1.74 7.41 -5.54
N ASP A 217 1.82 6.22 -4.94
CA ASP A 217 2.97 5.77 -4.14
C ASP A 217 3.40 6.80 -3.09
N GLN A 218 2.44 7.51 -2.52
CA GLN A 218 2.70 8.64 -1.64
C GLN A 218 3.27 8.24 -0.27
N HIS A 219 3.27 6.96 0.09
CA HIS A 219 3.84 6.46 1.34
C HIS A 219 4.68 5.20 1.14
N GLY A 220 5.77 5.12 1.90
CA GLY A 220 6.67 3.95 1.94
C GLY A 220 6.43 3.03 3.15
N SER A 221 5.67 3.48 4.15
CA SER A 221 5.35 2.76 5.37
C SER A 221 3.84 2.74 5.60
N LEU A 222 3.33 1.68 6.23
CA LEU A 222 1.92 1.58 6.59
C LEU A 222 1.54 2.59 7.66
N LEU A 223 2.41 2.82 8.65
CA LEU A 223 2.10 3.75 9.73
C LEU A 223 2.02 5.19 9.23
N SER A 224 2.93 5.62 8.33
CA SER A 224 2.83 6.92 7.66
C SER A 224 1.54 7.05 6.85
N PHE A 225 1.19 5.99 6.08
CA PHE A 225 -0.02 6.00 5.25
C PHE A 225 -1.28 6.12 6.10
N ILE A 226 -1.37 5.32 7.16
CA ILE A 226 -2.50 5.30 8.08
C ILE A 226 -2.65 6.64 8.81
N GLY A 227 -1.55 7.20 9.33
CA GLY A 227 -1.60 8.49 10.02
C GLY A 227 -2.05 9.62 9.09
N ASP A 228 -1.69 9.57 7.81
CA ASP A 228 -2.17 10.53 6.80
C ASP A 228 -3.64 10.31 6.43
N ALA A 229 -4.04 9.06 6.21
CA ALA A 229 -5.43 8.71 5.89
C ALA A 229 -6.39 9.04 7.06
N TYR A 230 -5.99 8.76 8.29
CA TYR A 230 -6.83 9.02 9.46
C TYR A 230 -7.18 10.50 9.61
N LEU A 231 -6.22 11.39 9.35
CA LEU A 231 -6.49 12.83 9.29
C LEU A 231 -7.30 13.21 8.04
N ASN A 232 -6.86 12.80 6.84
CA ASN A 232 -7.42 13.34 5.60
C ASN A 232 -8.79 12.76 5.24
N GLU A 233 -9.12 11.55 5.70
CA GLU A 233 -10.37 10.87 5.35
C GLU A 233 -11.39 10.84 6.51
N MET A 234 -10.92 10.94 7.75
CA MET A 234 -11.77 10.93 8.94
C MET A 234 -11.67 12.21 9.78
N GLY A 235 -10.69 13.07 9.49
CA GLY A 235 -10.47 14.32 10.22
C GLY A 235 -9.83 14.14 11.59
N VAL A 236 -9.38 12.93 11.94
CA VAL A 236 -8.81 12.65 13.27
C VAL A 236 -7.32 12.94 13.28
N THR A 237 -6.92 13.90 14.12
CA THR A 237 -5.50 14.22 14.32
C THR A 237 -4.81 13.15 15.16
N ASN A 238 -3.55 12.88 14.84
CA ASN A 238 -2.75 11.84 15.47
C ASN A 238 -1.29 12.30 15.66
N ARG A 239 -0.48 11.51 16.35
CA ARG A 239 0.92 11.89 16.64
C ARG A 239 1.78 12.17 15.40
N LEU A 240 1.46 11.58 14.24
CA LEU A 240 2.17 11.82 12.97
C LEU A 240 1.60 13.02 12.21
N ARG A 241 0.33 13.32 12.42
CA ARG A 241 -0.41 14.41 11.81
C ARG A 241 -1.18 15.18 12.90
N PRO A 242 -0.48 15.98 13.72
CA PRO A 242 -1.06 16.51 14.97
C PRO A 242 -1.88 17.78 14.81
N LYS A 243 -2.19 18.21 13.59
CA LYS A 243 -2.92 19.46 13.33
C LYS A 243 -4.01 19.23 12.28
N ASP A 244 -5.18 19.77 12.57
CA ASP A 244 -6.26 19.88 11.59
C ASP A 244 -5.82 20.62 10.33
N THR A 245 -6.37 20.19 9.21
CA THR A 245 -6.17 20.83 7.89
C THR A 245 -7.38 21.63 7.44
N THR A 246 -8.32 21.88 8.34
CA THR A 246 -9.54 22.64 8.11
C THR A 246 -9.48 23.99 8.80
N SER A 247 -10.23 24.93 8.32
CA SER A 247 -10.17 26.32 8.77
C SER A 247 -11.01 26.63 10.00
N ILE A 248 -12.05 25.86 10.25
CA ILE A 248 -12.79 26.01 11.51
C ILE A 248 -11.99 25.41 12.68
N GLY A 249 -10.82 24.81 12.34
CA GLY A 249 -9.94 24.20 13.32
C GLY A 249 -10.56 22.97 13.97
N LYS A 250 -10.02 22.63 15.12
CA LYS A 250 -10.44 21.47 15.88
C LYS A 250 -11.77 21.69 16.60
N ILE A 251 -12.55 20.64 16.67
CA ILE A 251 -13.75 20.55 17.51
C ILE A 251 -13.40 20.02 18.91
N THR A 252 -12.39 19.15 18.96
CA THR A 252 -11.90 18.52 20.18
C THR A 252 -10.43 18.88 20.46
N LYS A 253 -9.78 18.18 21.33
CA LYS A 253 -8.37 18.40 21.68
C LYS A 253 -7.45 17.69 20.68
N ASP A 254 -6.47 18.37 20.10
CA ASP A 254 -5.43 17.77 19.25
C ASP A 254 -4.23 17.29 20.05
N PRO A 255 -3.66 16.11 19.69
CA PRO A 255 -4.29 15.11 18.81
C PRO A 255 -5.42 14.38 19.53
N GLU A 256 -6.47 14.00 18.77
CA GLU A 256 -7.59 13.22 19.30
C GLU A 256 -7.20 11.75 19.51
N ASP A 257 -6.39 11.20 18.59
CA ASP A 257 -5.86 9.84 18.68
C ASP A 257 -4.80 9.76 19.79
N VAL A 258 -5.22 9.22 20.92
CA VAL A 258 -4.38 9.09 22.13
C VAL A 258 -4.15 7.61 22.45
N PRO A 259 -2.96 7.26 22.99
CA PRO A 259 -2.68 5.87 23.36
C PRO A 259 -3.65 5.33 24.42
N ASP A 260 -4.02 4.09 24.24
CA ASP A 260 -4.83 3.29 25.17
C ASP A 260 -3.99 2.76 26.36
N GLU A 261 -4.59 1.84 27.16
CA GLU A 261 -3.92 1.20 28.29
C GLU A 261 -2.72 0.31 27.90
N LEU A 262 -2.58 -0.07 26.62
CA LEU A 262 -1.42 -0.78 26.08
C LEU A 262 -0.34 0.17 25.57
N GLY A 263 -0.62 1.48 25.56
CA GLY A 263 0.25 2.50 25.00
C GLY A 263 0.16 2.59 23.47
N LEU A 264 -0.88 2.02 22.85
CA LEU A 264 -1.14 2.02 21.43
C LEU A 264 -2.24 3.02 21.08
N ALA A 265 -1.98 3.88 20.10
CA ALA A 265 -2.97 4.75 19.51
C ALA A 265 -3.75 4.00 18.41
N ASP A 266 -4.87 4.54 17.94
CA ASP A 266 -5.67 3.89 16.90
C ASP A 266 -4.86 3.64 15.63
N ILE A 267 -3.96 4.58 15.24
CA ILE A 267 -3.07 4.37 14.09
C ILE A 267 -2.13 3.17 14.25
N ASP A 268 -1.75 2.83 15.48
CA ASP A 268 -0.94 1.63 15.76
C ASP A 268 -1.77 0.36 15.57
N HIS A 269 -2.99 0.35 16.11
CA HIS A 269 -3.94 -0.75 15.94
C HIS A 269 -4.25 -0.99 14.46
N PHE A 270 -4.51 0.06 13.69
CA PHE A 270 -4.76 -0.06 12.24
C PHE A 270 -3.55 -0.65 11.51
N ALA A 271 -2.33 -0.18 11.82
CA ALA A 271 -1.11 -0.70 11.21
C ALA A 271 -0.88 -2.18 11.57
N GLN A 272 -1.10 -2.54 12.82
CA GLN A 272 -0.97 -3.93 13.29
C GLN A 272 -2.00 -4.84 12.63
N PHE A 273 -3.26 -4.41 12.55
CA PHE A 273 -4.31 -5.16 11.84
C PHE A 273 -3.91 -5.44 10.39
N ILE A 274 -3.54 -4.41 9.63
CA ILE A 274 -3.18 -4.56 8.22
C ILE A 274 -1.94 -5.44 8.06
N ARG A 275 -0.88 -5.22 8.86
CA ARG A 275 0.33 -6.06 8.86
C ARG A 275 0.03 -7.52 9.16
N GLY A 276 -0.99 -7.76 9.97
CA GLY A 276 -1.42 -9.08 10.37
C GLY A 276 -2.31 -9.80 9.34
N THR A 277 -2.84 -9.12 8.33
CA THR A 277 -3.73 -9.77 7.35
C THR A 277 -2.97 -10.69 6.41
N LYS A 278 -3.65 -11.76 5.95
CA LYS A 278 -3.16 -12.64 4.90
C LYS A 278 -3.28 -11.97 3.53
N VAL A 279 -2.52 -12.48 2.56
CA VAL A 279 -2.73 -12.06 1.16
C VAL A 279 -4.03 -12.66 0.61
N PRO A 280 -4.73 -11.97 -0.31
CA PRO A 280 -5.90 -12.53 -0.99
C PRO A 280 -5.55 -13.86 -1.68
N PRO A 281 -6.37 -14.91 -1.49
CA PRO A 281 -6.10 -16.22 -2.05
C PRO A 281 -6.49 -16.29 -3.52
N ARG A 282 -5.66 -16.93 -4.34
CA ARG A 282 -6.03 -17.35 -5.68
C ARG A 282 -7.09 -18.48 -5.63
N ASP A 283 -8.05 -18.50 -6.54
CA ASP A 283 -8.97 -19.63 -6.69
C ASP A 283 -8.21 -20.86 -7.20
N LYS A 284 -7.93 -21.80 -6.31
CA LYS A 284 -7.13 -23.00 -6.61
C LYS A 284 -7.83 -23.96 -7.59
N VAL A 285 -9.17 -23.98 -7.59
CA VAL A 285 -9.94 -24.85 -8.49
C VAL A 285 -9.87 -24.29 -9.90
N LEU A 286 -10.17 -23.01 -10.04
CA LEU A 286 -10.10 -22.32 -11.33
C LEU A 286 -8.65 -22.31 -11.88
N ALA A 287 -7.67 -22.04 -11.03
CA ALA A 287 -6.24 -22.01 -11.38
C ALA A 287 -5.72 -23.34 -11.95
N ALA A 288 -6.34 -24.47 -11.60
CA ALA A 288 -5.95 -25.79 -12.10
C ALA A 288 -6.57 -26.15 -13.47
N THR A 289 -7.37 -25.28 -14.07
CA THR A 289 -8.02 -25.55 -15.36
C THR A 289 -7.12 -25.23 -16.55
N ALA A 290 -7.32 -25.92 -17.67
CA ALA A 290 -6.56 -25.66 -18.89
C ALA A 290 -6.76 -24.23 -19.44
N PRO A 291 -7.98 -23.65 -19.45
CA PRO A 291 -8.17 -22.24 -19.82
C PRO A 291 -7.35 -21.28 -18.98
N THR A 292 -7.34 -21.45 -17.65
CA THR A 292 -6.55 -20.59 -16.75
C THR A 292 -5.05 -20.66 -17.05
N MET A 293 -4.51 -21.88 -17.29
CA MET A 293 -3.10 -22.04 -17.64
C MET A 293 -2.77 -21.41 -19.01
N ALA A 294 -3.67 -21.52 -19.97
CA ALA A 294 -3.53 -20.86 -21.27
C ALA A 294 -3.59 -19.35 -21.13
N GLY A 295 -4.50 -18.83 -20.32
CA GLY A 295 -4.64 -17.41 -20.03
C GLY A 295 -3.42 -16.83 -19.30
N GLU A 296 -2.83 -17.56 -18.35
CA GLU A 296 -1.59 -17.16 -17.66
C GLU A 296 -0.40 -17.07 -18.65
N HIS A 297 -0.31 -18.03 -19.56
CA HIS A 297 0.68 -17.97 -20.65
C HIS A 297 0.45 -16.77 -21.59
N LEU A 298 -0.82 -16.46 -21.91
CA LEU A 298 -1.15 -15.27 -22.70
C LEU A 298 -0.78 -13.99 -21.96
N PHE A 299 -1.06 -13.89 -20.66
CA PHE A 299 -0.68 -12.75 -19.82
C PHE A 299 0.82 -12.45 -19.89
N ASP A 300 1.66 -13.48 -19.80
CA ASP A 300 3.11 -13.35 -19.95
C ASP A 300 3.52 -12.98 -21.39
N THR A 301 3.00 -13.68 -22.37
CA THR A 301 3.42 -13.50 -23.78
C THR A 301 2.94 -12.18 -24.37
N LEU A 302 1.80 -11.66 -23.95
CA LEU A 302 1.33 -10.33 -24.35
C LEU A 302 2.24 -9.23 -23.78
N GLY A 303 2.81 -9.44 -22.59
CA GLY A 303 3.67 -8.48 -21.89
C GLY A 303 3.03 -7.81 -20.68
N CYS A 304 1.85 -8.27 -20.23
CA CYS A 304 1.19 -7.75 -19.03
C CYS A 304 2.07 -7.89 -17.78
N ALA A 305 2.82 -9.01 -17.70
CA ALA A 305 3.74 -9.32 -16.61
C ALA A 305 4.90 -8.32 -16.45
N ALA A 306 5.11 -7.41 -17.42
CA ALA A 306 6.14 -6.39 -17.31
C ALA A 306 5.86 -5.38 -16.16
N CYS A 307 4.58 -5.01 -15.96
CA CYS A 307 4.12 -4.17 -14.84
C CYS A 307 3.43 -5.02 -13.76
N HIS A 308 2.65 -6.01 -14.18
CA HIS A 308 1.96 -6.92 -13.26
C HIS A 308 2.88 -8.10 -12.89
N VAL A 309 3.92 -7.81 -12.11
CA VAL A 309 4.94 -8.78 -11.66
C VAL A 309 4.30 -9.88 -10.85
N ALA A 310 4.40 -11.13 -11.35
CA ALA A 310 3.67 -12.26 -10.76
C ALA A 310 4.15 -12.64 -9.35
N SER A 311 5.45 -12.45 -9.06
CA SER A 311 6.04 -12.88 -7.77
C SER A 311 7.10 -11.90 -7.29
N ILE A 312 7.01 -11.56 -6.01
CA ILE A 312 8.02 -10.73 -5.32
C ILE A 312 8.39 -11.42 -4.01
N ARG A 313 9.66 -11.32 -3.63
CA ARG A 313 10.15 -11.80 -2.34
C ARG A 313 10.28 -10.64 -1.37
N THR A 314 9.78 -10.82 -0.14
CA THR A 314 9.97 -9.88 0.96
C THR A 314 11.39 -9.92 1.51
N ALA A 315 11.82 -8.85 2.17
CA ALA A 315 13.11 -8.77 2.85
C ALA A 315 13.29 -9.90 3.88
N SER A 316 14.52 -10.16 4.27
CA SER A 316 14.81 -11.18 5.30
C SER A 316 14.27 -10.74 6.66
N PRO A 317 13.89 -11.69 7.52
CA PRO A 317 13.60 -11.37 8.92
C PRO A 317 14.76 -10.65 9.57
N GLY A 318 14.48 -9.67 10.42
CA GLY A 318 15.48 -8.83 11.07
C GLY A 318 15.97 -7.65 10.24
N THR A 319 15.52 -7.51 8.98
CA THR A 319 15.80 -6.30 8.18
C THR A 319 15.11 -5.09 8.83
N VAL A 320 15.89 -4.03 9.04
CA VAL A 320 15.40 -2.78 9.61
C VAL A 320 14.92 -1.87 8.47
N ILE A 321 13.67 -1.44 8.52
CA ILE A 321 13.04 -0.59 7.51
C ILE A 321 12.37 0.62 8.19
N ASN A 322 11.71 1.48 7.41
CA ASN A 322 10.98 2.67 7.87
C ASN A 322 11.86 3.60 8.73
N GLY A 323 13.11 3.80 8.31
CA GLY A 323 14.03 4.69 9.03
C GLY A 323 14.47 4.16 10.41
N GLY A 324 14.27 2.90 10.71
CA GLY A 324 14.60 2.29 12.00
C GLY A 324 13.39 1.90 12.85
N GLU A 325 12.20 2.35 12.46
CA GLU A 325 10.97 2.20 13.26
C GLU A 325 10.28 0.85 13.10
N PHE A 326 10.69 0.05 12.11
CA PHE A 326 10.13 -1.28 11.92
C PHE A 326 11.20 -2.31 11.58
N VAL A 327 11.17 -3.43 12.29
CA VAL A 327 12.01 -4.60 12.03
C VAL A 327 11.15 -5.69 11.42
N VAL A 328 11.47 -6.14 10.21
CA VAL A 328 10.72 -7.20 9.52
C VAL A 328 10.69 -8.47 10.37
N PRO A 329 9.52 -8.90 10.86
CA PRO A 329 9.39 -10.11 11.65
C PRO A 329 9.48 -11.35 10.77
N GLU A 330 9.73 -12.52 11.34
CA GLU A 330 9.76 -13.78 10.60
C GLU A 330 8.43 -14.11 9.90
N ALA A 331 7.31 -13.63 10.45
CA ALA A 331 5.99 -13.82 9.85
C ALA A 331 5.87 -13.15 8.46
N LEU A 332 6.52 -12.00 8.28
CA LEU A 332 6.49 -11.23 7.03
C LEU A 332 7.77 -11.38 6.20
N GLY A 333 8.87 -11.79 6.83
CA GLY A 333 10.17 -11.86 6.17
C GLY A 333 10.41 -13.14 5.39
N ASN A 334 11.19 -13.05 4.31
CA ASN A 334 11.57 -14.17 3.45
C ASN A 334 10.36 -14.93 2.89
N LYS A 335 9.30 -14.20 2.53
CA LYS A 335 8.06 -14.73 1.94
C LYS A 335 8.01 -14.46 0.45
N ILE A 336 7.42 -15.37 -0.30
CA ILE A 336 7.02 -15.14 -1.70
C ILE A 336 5.56 -14.69 -1.66
N ILE A 337 5.30 -13.57 -2.31
CA ILE A 337 3.95 -13.04 -2.54
C ILE A 337 3.69 -13.01 -4.05
N HIS A 338 2.42 -13.14 -4.42
CA HIS A 338 1.97 -13.12 -5.81
C HIS A 338 1.01 -11.94 -6.05
N PRO A 339 1.51 -10.68 -6.01
CA PRO A 339 0.66 -9.51 -6.13
C PRO A 339 0.14 -9.29 -7.54
N TYR A 340 0.85 -9.78 -8.57
CA TYR A 340 0.63 -9.36 -9.94
C TYR A 340 0.59 -7.83 -10.03
N GLY A 341 1.64 -7.20 -9.54
CA GLY A 341 1.85 -5.77 -9.47
C GLY A 341 3.30 -5.46 -9.11
N ASP A 342 3.81 -4.32 -9.54
CA ASP A 342 5.21 -3.91 -9.32
C ASP A 342 5.36 -2.77 -8.31
N PHE A 343 4.24 -2.18 -7.87
CA PHE A 343 4.21 -1.04 -6.95
C PHE A 343 5.02 0.17 -7.45
N LEU A 344 5.02 0.39 -8.77
CA LEU A 344 5.67 1.52 -9.43
C LEU A 344 4.63 2.39 -10.13
N LEU A 345 4.99 3.65 -10.36
CA LEU A 345 4.13 4.60 -11.08
C LEU A 345 4.33 4.49 -12.58
N HIS A 346 3.26 4.25 -13.33
CA HIS A 346 3.24 4.16 -14.78
C HIS A 346 2.26 5.15 -15.41
N ASN A 347 2.60 5.65 -16.59
CA ASN A 347 1.68 6.40 -17.42
C ASN A 347 1.03 5.47 -18.45
N ILE A 348 -0.20 5.07 -18.17
CA ILE A 348 -1.03 4.28 -19.08
C ILE A 348 -2.21 5.10 -19.66
N GLU A 349 -2.07 6.44 -19.70
CA GLU A 349 -3.06 7.40 -20.21
C GLU A 349 -4.41 7.41 -19.46
N THR A 350 -4.45 6.82 -18.27
CA THR A 350 -5.59 6.92 -17.36
C THR A 350 -5.26 7.76 -16.11
N GLY A 351 -4.16 8.50 -16.16
CA GLY A 351 -3.73 9.36 -15.06
C GLY A 351 -4.76 10.43 -14.71
N ASP A 352 -4.76 10.85 -13.48
CA ASP A 352 -5.76 11.74 -12.89
C ASP A 352 -5.33 13.22 -12.85
N GLY A 353 -4.13 13.54 -13.34
CA GLY A 353 -3.60 14.90 -13.37
C GLY A 353 -3.10 15.44 -12.03
N ILE A 354 -3.10 14.64 -10.98
CA ILE A 354 -2.80 15.05 -9.60
C ILE A 354 -1.39 14.64 -9.20
N VAL A 355 -0.66 15.53 -8.56
CA VAL A 355 0.60 15.23 -7.84
C VAL A 355 0.33 15.24 -6.35
N GLN A 356 0.64 14.14 -5.65
CA GLN A 356 0.56 14.09 -4.18
C GLN A 356 1.92 14.25 -3.52
N VAL A 357 2.87 13.42 -3.95
CA VAL A 357 4.28 13.47 -3.53
C VAL A 357 5.12 13.19 -4.77
N GLY A 358 6.31 13.73 -4.81
CA GLY A 358 7.21 13.55 -5.94
C GLY A 358 7.13 14.69 -6.97
N PRO A 359 7.83 14.53 -8.10
CA PRO A 359 7.93 15.56 -9.13
C PRO A 359 6.66 15.69 -9.97
N GLN A 360 6.50 16.83 -10.64
CA GLN A 360 5.32 17.16 -11.45
C GLN A 360 5.06 16.16 -12.60
N ASP A 361 6.07 15.50 -13.11
CA ASP A 361 5.92 14.46 -14.16
C ASP A 361 5.19 13.20 -13.66
N THR A 362 4.90 13.08 -12.37
CA THR A 362 4.06 12.02 -11.81
C THR A 362 2.55 12.31 -11.94
N ALA A 363 2.14 13.50 -12.37
CA ALA A 363 0.73 13.91 -12.45
C ALA A 363 -0.16 12.87 -13.16
N ASN A 364 0.30 12.34 -14.29
CA ASN A 364 -0.42 11.34 -15.08
C ASN A 364 0.05 9.89 -14.86
N LYS A 365 0.82 9.64 -13.81
CA LYS A 365 1.26 8.29 -13.46
C LYS A 365 0.46 7.76 -12.27
N LEU A 366 0.11 6.49 -12.32
CA LEU A 366 -0.58 5.76 -11.27
C LEU A 366 0.18 4.49 -10.91
N ARG A 367 0.07 4.09 -9.66
CA ARG A 367 0.66 2.84 -9.19
C ARG A 367 -0.01 1.64 -9.84
N THR A 368 0.79 0.66 -10.28
CA THR A 368 0.28 -0.67 -10.62
C THR A 368 -0.27 -1.33 -9.37
N ALA A 369 -1.58 -1.29 -9.21
CA ALA A 369 -2.26 -1.92 -8.07
C ALA A 369 -2.15 -3.45 -8.20
N PRO A 370 -2.01 -4.18 -7.07
CA PRO A 370 -2.05 -5.64 -7.07
C PRO A 370 -3.33 -6.19 -7.71
N LEU A 371 -3.20 -7.28 -8.49
CA LEU A 371 -4.34 -8.01 -9.04
C LEU A 371 -4.82 -9.14 -8.12
N TRP A 372 -4.11 -9.47 -7.05
CA TRP A 372 -4.64 -10.41 -6.07
C TRP A 372 -5.98 -9.95 -5.50
N GLY A 373 -6.96 -10.85 -5.41
CA GLY A 373 -8.33 -10.51 -5.03
C GLY A 373 -9.13 -9.80 -6.13
N LEU A 374 -8.65 -9.78 -7.39
CA LEU A 374 -9.32 -9.15 -8.52
C LEU A 374 -10.74 -9.72 -8.73
N ARG A 375 -10.91 -11.03 -8.56
CA ARG A 375 -12.21 -11.71 -8.67
C ARG A 375 -13.29 -11.19 -7.72
N MET A 376 -12.89 -10.51 -6.64
CA MET A 376 -13.81 -9.93 -5.66
C MET A 376 -14.21 -8.50 -6.02
N ARG A 377 -13.70 -7.95 -7.12
CA ARG A 377 -13.94 -6.57 -7.53
C ARG A 377 -14.95 -6.52 -8.66
N PRO A 378 -16.13 -5.88 -8.48
CA PRO A 378 -17.13 -5.75 -9.53
C PRO A 378 -16.84 -4.59 -10.51
N ARG A 379 -15.86 -3.73 -10.21
CA ARG A 379 -15.43 -2.60 -11.03
C ARG A 379 -13.92 -2.45 -10.96
N PHE A 380 -13.34 -1.95 -12.02
CA PHE A 380 -11.90 -1.91 -12.24
C PHE A 380 -11.39 -0.50 -12.45
N MET A 381 -10.06 -0.37 -12.46
CA MET A 381 -9.26 0.84 -12.52
C MET A 381 -9.40 1.70 -11.26
N HIS A 382 -8.59 2.76 -11.17
CA HIS A 382 -8.57 3.67 -10.02
C HIS A 382 -9.87 4.45 -9.84
N ASP A 383 -10.58 4.70 -10.94
CA ASP A 383 -11.81 5.51 -11.01
C ASP A 383 -13.10 4.67 -11.05
N LEU A 384 -13.01 3.35 -10.99
CA LEU A 384 -14.11 2.38 -11.06
C LEU A 384 -15.01 2.51 -12.30
N ARG A 385 -14.52 3.11 -13.39
CA ARG A 385 -15.30 3.31 -14.61
C ARG A 385 -15.38 2.07 -15.47
N SER A 386 -14.41 1.17 -15.40
CA SER A 386 -14.42 -0.08 -16.16
C SER A 386 -15.30 -1.12 -15.46
N LEU A 387 -16.29 -1.63 -16.19
CA LEU A 387 -17.27 -2.60 -15.68
C LEU A 387 -16.93 -4.04 -16.08
N THR A 388 -16.00 -4.22 -17.02
CA THR A 388 -15.51 -5.51 -17.48
C THR A 388 -13.99 -5.55 -17.50
N LEU A 389 -13.41 -6.74 -17.47
CA LEU A 389 -11.96 -6.93 -17.64
C LEU A 389 -11.51 -6.44 -19.02
N GLU A 390 -12.31 -6.69 -20.05
CA GLU A 390 -12.00 -6.22 -21.40
C GLU A 390 -11.92 -4.69 -21.46
N ASP A 391 -12.90 -3.97 -20.92
CA ASP A 391 -12.89 -2.52 -20.86
C ASP A 391 -11.69 -1.99 -20.05
N ALA A 392 -11.33 -2.66 -18.95
CA ALA A 392 -10.15 -2.29 -18.17
C ALA A 392 -8.86 -2.43 -18.97
N ILE A 393 -8.70 -3.54 -19.72
CA ILE A 393 -7.52 -3.79 -20.55
C ILE A 393 -7.47 -2.79 -21.71
N GLU A 394 -8.60 -2.52 -22.39
CA GLU A 394 -8.69 -1.58 -23.50
C GLU A 394 -8.32 -0.12 -23.11
N ARG A 395 -8.40 0.22 -21.83
CA ARG A 395 -8.01 1.53 -21.32
C ARG A 395 -6.51 1.65 -21.00
N HIS A 396 -5.72 0.62 -21.23
CA HIS A 396 -4.27 0.67 -21.03
C HIS A 396 -3.59 1.25 -22.27
N GLY A 397 -3.32 2.56 -22.27
CA GLY A 397 -2.55 3.27 -23.30
C GLY A 397 -1.08 3.50 -22.86
N GLY A 398 -0.42 4.49 -23.47
CA GLY A 398 0.91 4.96 -23.11
C GLY A 398 1.96 3.85 -23.03
N GLU A 399 2.55 3.62 -21.87
CA GLU A 399 3.55 2.56 -21.67
C GLU A 399 3.02 1.15 -22.02
N ALA A 400 1.71 0.93 -21.90
CA ALA A 400 1.06 -0.37 -22.18
C ALA A 400 0.41 -0.46 -23.56
N GLU A 401 0.43 0.58 -24.39
CA GLU A 401 -0.25 0.63 -25.71
C GLU A 401 0.04 -0.58 -26.59
N HIS A 402 1.30 -1.02 -26.68
CA HIS A 402 1.68 -2.17 -27.49
C HIS A 402 1.11 -3.50 -26.97
N VAL A 403 0.86 -3.61 -25.66
CA VAL A 403 0.24 -4.79 -25.05
C VAL A 403 -1.24 -4.82 -25.39
N THR A 404 -1.91 -3.66 -25.29
CA THR A 404 -3.32 -3.49 -25.65
C THR A 404 -3.56 -3.76 -27.13
N GLN A 405 -2.66 -3.33 -28.02
CA GLN A 405 -2.75 -3.67 -29.46
C GLN A 405 -2.69 -5.19 -29.68
N ARG A 406 -1.76 -5.89 -29.03
CA ARG A 406 -1.67 -7.36 -29.12
C ARG A 406 -2.88 -8.08 -28.52
N PHE A 407 -3.46 -7.52 -27.45
CA PHE A 407 -4.71 -8.04 -26.89
C PHE A 407 -5.88 -7.94 -27.88
N ARG A 408 -5.97 -6.86 -28.64
CA ARG A 408 -7.00 -6.71 -29.71
C ARG A 408 -6.87 -7.73 -30.82
N GLU A 409 -5.68 -8.26 -31.07
CA GLU A 409 -5.41 -9.30 -32.09
C GLU A 409 -5.80 -10.71 -31.61
N LEU A 410 -6.11 -10.92 -30.34
CA LEU A 410 -6.51 -12.21 -29.79
C LEU A 410 -7.85 -12.66 -30.37
N THR A 411 -7.97 -13.97 -30.60
CA THR A 411 -9.28 -14.59 -30.84
C THR A 411 -10.16 -14.53 -29.60
N GLN A 412 -11.47 -14.67 -29.78
CA GLN A 412 -12.42 -14.66 -28.68
C GLN A 412 -12.09 -15.71 -27.60
N ASN A 413 -11.75 -16.94 -28.00
CA ASN A 413 -11.36 -18.00 -27.06
C ASN A 413 -10.10 -17.63 -26.26
N GLN A 414 -9.11 -16.98 -26.89
CA GLN A 414 -7.91 -16.53 -26.19
C GLN A 414 -8.21 -15.42 -25.18
N LYS A 415 -9.12 -14.52 -25.53
CA LYS A 415 -9.58 -13.51 -24.58
C LYS A 415 -10.30 -14.15 -23.37
N GLU A 416 -11.16 -15.14 -23.62
CA GLU A 416 -11.85 -15.89 -22.57
C GLU A 416 -10.88 -16.65 -21.67
N ASP A 417 -9.84 -17.27 -22.23
CA ASP A 417 -8.78 -17.91 -21.44
C ASP A 417 -8.06 -16.88 -20.55
N LEU A 418 -7.70 -15.71 -21.11
CA LEU A 418 -7.07 -14.62 -20.35
C LEU A 418 -7.97 -14.12 -19.22
N PHE A 419 -9.26 -13.91 -19.47
CA PHE A 419 -10.20 -13.50 -18.44
C PHE A 419 -10.36 -14.58 -17.37
N THR A 420 -10.42 -15.85 -17.74
CA THR A 420 -10.48 -16.95 -16.78
C THR A 420 -9.25 -16.98 -15.87
N PHE A 421 -8.06 -16.67 -16.41
CA PHE A 421 -6.86 -16.50 -15.60
C PHE A 421 -7.03 -15.32 -14.61
N LEU A 422 -7.41 -14.13 -15.09
CA LEU A 422 -7.59 -12.95 -14.25
C LEU A 422 -8.66 -13.16 -13.16
N GLU A 423 -9.74 -13.87 -13.49
CA GLU A 423 -10.79 -14.25 -12.53
C GLU A 423 -10.33 -15.28 -11.49
N SER A 424 -9.20 -15.93 -11.71
CA SER A 424 -8.60 -16.83 -10.73
C SER A 424 -7.81 -16.09 -9.63
N LEU A 425 -7.47 -14.81 -9.87
CA LEU A 425 -6.68 -13.96 -8.96
C LEU A 425 -7.58 -13.20 -7.92
#